data_1b59caabdcc9b4e38b0fedc75e736800
#
_entry.id   1b59caabdcc9b4e38b0fedc75e736800
#
_cell.length_a   1.000
_cell.length_b   1.000
_cell.length_c   1.000
_cell.angle_alpha   90.00
_cell.angle_beta   90.00
_cell.angle_gamma   90.00
#
_symmetry.space_group_name_H-M   'P 1'
#
loop_
_entity.id
_entity.type
_entity.pdbx_description
1 polymer ?
#
loop_
_entity_poly.entity_id
_entity_poly.type
_entity_poly.pdbx_seq_one_letter_code
_entity_poly.pdbx_strand_id
1 'polypeptide(L)'
;MNDKNIKEIDKYIAQNPDAKLPKTHSVIIKGDSKDVQVYKIPLKLLFFNIKNGRFAAEYLELKEKLGRDLEPNKIEDKKLIQKMLLELDPKKSLELENDLRRYGQREPGICTHDGYVHNGNRRMSVIQNIVDTGNLSADFLQVARLPPNVDDQDLWLIEAGIQLSKNVQLDYGPINTLLKFKEGIDNGLTPIQVAKNLYGYGDEKQILEKLEILKLIVKYLKFIGEPNHFKKADRIVEHFIDLNKIIAAEKRKGAAISELSAYQNIGFQLIHDGVTQRDLRAMKKIIGEEKSKSQLFKALEYSKPESS
;
A
#
# COMPACT_ATOMS: atom_id res chain seq x y z
N MET A 1 -0.38 -21.41 -3.41
CA MET A 1 -1.82 -21.45 -3.77
C MET A 1 -2.58 -22.34 -2.79
N ASN A 2 -3.84 -22.05 -2.55
CA ASN A 2 -4.71 -22.84 -1.67
C ASN A 2 -5.47 -23.90 -2.50
N ASP A 3 -4.88 -25.09 -2.64
CA ASP A 3 -5.43 -26.17 -3.48
C ASP A 3 -6.84 -26.62 -3.07
N LYS A 4 -7.16 -26.54 -1.77
CA LYS A 4 -8.50 -26.86 -1.29
C LYS A 4 -9.53 -25.87 -1.84
N ASN A 5 -9.23 -24.58 -1.77
CA ASN A 5 -10.15 -23.55 -2.23
C ASN A 5 -10.29 -23.54 -3.76
N ILE A 6 -9.23 -23.87 -4.51
CA ILE A 6 -9.28 -24.05 -5.96
C ILE A 6 -10.35 -25.10 -6.31
N LYS A 7 -10.27 -26.27 -5.68
CA LYS A 7 -11.25 -27.37 -5.90
C LYS A 7 -12.68 -26.96 -5.56
N GLU A 8 -12.87 -26.18 -4.49
CA GLU A 8 -14.19 -25.69 -4.08
C GLU A 8 -14.75 -24.68 -5.10
N ILE A 9 -13.93 -23.75 -5.59
CA ILE A 9 -14.33 -22.79 -6.64
C ILE A 9 -14.65 -23.53 -7.94
N ASP A 10 -13.79 -24.45 -8.37
CA ASP A 10 -14.00 -25.23 -9.60
C ASP A 10 -15.28 -26.08 -9.53
N LYS A 11 -15.51 -26.73 -8.40
CA LYS A 11 -16.76 -27.46 -8.13
C LYS A 11 -17.97 -26.55 -8.20
N TYR A 12 -17.89 -25.36 -7.56
CA TYR A 12 -18.98 -24.39 -7.59
C TYR A 12 -19.30 -23.95 -9.02
N ILE A 13 -18.29 -23.61 -9.82
CA ILE A 13 -18.47 -23.18 -11.23
C ILE A 13 -19.07 -24.31 -12.06
N ALA A 14 -18.61 -25.56 -11.89
CA ALA A 14 -19.13 -26.69 -12.61
C ALA A 14 -20.60 -27.01 -12.27
N GLN A 15 -21.00 -26.80 -11.02
CA GLN A 15 -22.38 -27.05 -10.56
C GLN A 15 -23.34 -25.89 -10.84
N ASN A 16 -22.82 -24.69 -11.17
CA ASN A 16 -23.61 -23.48 -11.40
C ASN A 16 -23.20 -22.82 -12.74
N PRO A 17 -23.70 -23.30 -13.88
CA PRO A 17 -23.37 -22.74 -15.20
C PRO A 17 -23.61 -21.22 -15.31
N ASP A 18 -24.66 -20.71 -14.65
CA ASP A 18 -25.00 -19.28 -14.62
C ASP A 18 -24.01 -18.43 -13.80
N ALA A 19 -23.08 -19.07 -13.08
CA ALA A 19 -21.99 -18.36 -12.44
C ALA A 19 -21.00 -17.78 -13.47
N LYS A 20 -20.87 -18.40 -14.63
CA LYS A 20 -20.06 -17.89 -15.75
C LYS A 20 -20.82 -16.79 -16.47
N LEU A 21 -20.32 -15.56 -16.39
CA LEU A 21 -20.95 -14.41 -17.06
C LEU A 21 -20.54 -14.30 -18.53
N PRO A 22 -21.41 -13.77 -19.42
CA PRO A 22 -21.08 -13.56 -20.83
C PRO A 22 -20.20 -12.32 -21.03
N LYS A 23 -19.16 -12.16 -20.19
CA LYS A 23 -18.19 -11.05 -20.25
C LYS A 23 -16.82 -11.49 -19.78
N THR A 24 -15.80 -10.86 -20.33
CA THR A 24 -14.41 -11.00 -19.94
C THR A 24 -13.89 -9.68 -19.35
N HIS A 25 -12.73 -9.72 -18.74
CA HIS A 25 -11.99 -8.55 -18.27
C HIS A 25 -10.55 -8.64 -18.77
N SER A 26 -10.10 -7.64 -19.50
CA SER A 26 -8.76 -7.62 -20.06
C SER A 26 -7.75 -7.23 -18.99
N VAL A 27 -6.70 -8.04 -18.86
CA VAL A 27 -5.56 -7.83 -17.95
C VAL A 27 -4.25 -8.07 -18.69
N ILE A 28 -3.17 -7.44 -18.23
CA ILE A 28 -1.83 -7.70 -18.76
C ILE A 28 -1.17 -8.77 -17.89
N ILE A 29 -0.82 -9.91 -18.50
CA ILE A 29 -0.12 -11.02 -17.84
C ILE A 29 1.14 -11.32 -18.66
N LYS A 30 2.33 -11.27 -18.05
CA LYS A 30 3.62 -11.48 -18.72
C LYS A 30 3.84 -10.60 -19.95
N GLY A 31 3.32 -9.36 -19.88
CA GLY A 31 3.42 -8.38 -20.97
C GLY A 31 2.35 -8.49 -22.06
N ASP A 32 1.52 -9.55 -22.06
CA ASP A 32 0.45 -9.77 -23.03
C ASP A 32 -0.91 -9.39 -22.47
N SER A 33 -1.75 -8.74 -23.28
CA SER A 33 -3.16 -8.52 -22.96
C SER A 33 -3.93 -9.84 -23.08
N LYS A 34 -4.61 -10.23 -21.99
CA LYS A 34 -5.43 -11.46 -21.93
C LYS A 34 -6.82 -11.15 -21.43
N ASP A 35 -7.82 -11.67 -22.14
CA ASP A 35 -9.20 -11.61 -21.71
C ASP A 35 -9.52 -12.74 -20.74
N VAL A 36 -9.75 -12.39 -19.48
CA VAL A 36 -10.03 -13.30 -18.39
C VAL A 36 -11.52 -13.41 -18.17
N GLN A 37 -12.03 -14.63 -18.08
CA GLN A 37 -13.45 -14.91 -17.87
C GLN A 37 -13.92 -14.39 -16.51
N VAL A 38 -15.09 -13.73 -16.50
CA VAL A 38 -15.74 -13.23 -15.28
C VAL A 38 -16.75 -14.26 -14.76
N TYR A 39 -16.71 -14.45 -13.43
CA TYR A 39 -17.61 -15.35 -12.71
C TYR A 39 -18.29 -14.65 -11.54
N LYS A 40 -19.50 -15.08 -11.17
CA LYS A 40 -20.13 -14.82 -9.87
C LYS A 40 -19.60 -15.85 -8.89
N ILE A 41 -18.71 -15.45 -7.98
CA ILE A 41 -18.14 -16.35 -6.98
C ILE A 41 -18.69 -15.98 -5.60
N PRO A 42 -19.24 -16.94 -4.82
CA PRO A 42 -19.71 -16.68 -3.47
C PRO A 42 -18.65 -16.08 -2.57
N LEU A 43 -19.01 -15.11 -1.72
CA LEU A 43 -18.10 -14.42 -0.81
C LEU A 43 -17.36 -15.37 0.14
N LYS A 44 -17.97 -16.51 0.49
CA LYS A 44 -17.35 -17.54 1.32
C LYS A 44 -16.15 -18.23 0.68
N LEU A 45 -16.06 -18.23 -0.66
CA LEU A 45 -14.96 -18.79 -1.45
C LEU A 45 -13.91 -17.74 -1.84
N LEU A 46 -14.09 -16.49 -1.41
CA LEU A 46 -13.19 -15.39 -1.69
C LEU A 46 -12.48 -14.91 -0.43
N PHE A 47 -11.22 -14.53 -0.58
CA PHE A 47 -10.36 -14.02 0.48
C PHE A 47 -9.92 -12.59 0.17
N PHE A 48 -9.81 -11.77 1.22
CA PHE A 48 -9.19 -10.46 1.09
C PHE A 48 -7.69 -10.60 0.79
N ASN A 49 -7.19 -9.79 -0.12
CA ASN A 49 -5.74 -9.66 -0.31
C ASN A 49 -5.17 -8.67 0.71
N ILE A 50 -4.50 -9.18 1.74
CA ILE A 50 -3.84 -8.38 2.78
C ILE A 50 -2.60 -7.64 2.27
N LYS A 51 -2.05 -8.06 1.14
CA LYS A 51 -0.92 -7.37 0.46
C LYS A 51 -1.39 -6.22 -0.42
N ASN A 52 -2.66 -5.81 -0.38
CA ASN A 52 -3.18 -4.73 -1.21
C ASN A 52 -2.57 -3.38 -0.80
N GLY A 53 -1.91 -2.71 -1.74
CA GLY A 53 -1.20 -1.46 -1.49
C GLY A 53 -2.08 -0.29 -1.00
N ARG A 54 -3.42 -0.34 -1.23
CA ARG A 54 -4.32 0.74 -0.79
C ARG A 54 -4.45 0.88 0.72
N PHE A 55 -4.19 -0.19 1.46
CA PHE A 55 -4.28 -0.22 2.93
C PHE A 55 -3.07 -0.86 3.59
N ALA A 56 -1.93 -0.83 2.91
CA ALA A 56 -0.71 -1.44 3.40
C ALA A 56 -0.26 -0.85 4.75
N ALA A 57 -0.36 0.47 4.92
CA ALA A 57 -0.04 1.15 6.18
C ALA A 57 -0.97 0.72 7.31
N GLU A 58 -2.27 0.69 7.03
CA GLU A 58 -3.30 0.28 7.99
C GLU A 58 -3.16 -1.18 8.40
N TYR A 59 -2.83 -2.05 7.43
CA TYR A 59 -2.58 -3.45 7.71
C TYR A 59 -1.35 -3.65 8.61
N LEU A 60 -0.26 -2.92 8.34
CA LEU A 60 0.95 -2.98 9.16
C LEU A 60 0.68 -2.54 10.61
N GLU A 61 -0.09 -1.47 10.81
CA GLU A 61 -0.50 -1.02 12.14
C GLU A 61 -1.38 -2.07 12.85
N LEU A 62 -2.34 -2.65 12.12
CA LEU A 62 -3.22 -3.69 12.68
C LEU A 62 -2.42 -4.95 13.05
N LYS A 63 -1.49 -5.37 12.18
CA LYS A 63 -0.58 -6.49 12.45
C LYS A 63 0.25 -6.25 13.71
N GLU A 64 0.83 -5.06 13.87
CA GLU A 64 1.60 -4.67 15.05
C GLU A 64 0.75 -4.75 16.32
N LYS A 65 -0.45 -4.16 16.28
CA LYS A 65 -1.40 -4.19 17.41
C LYS A 65 -1.79 -5.61 17.83
N LEU A 66 -1.90 -6.53 16.87
CA LEU A 66 -2.28 -7.93 17.13
C LEU A 66 -1.09 -8.82 17.47
N GLY A 67 0.15 -8.37 17.21
CA GLY A 67 1.37 -9.14 17.37
C GLY A 67 1.50 -10.34 16.41
N ARG A 68 0.65 -10.41 15.36
CA ARG A 68 0.64 -11.49 14.38
C ARG A 68 0.11 -11.04 13.02
N ASP A 69 0.41 -11.82 11.99
CA ASP A 69 -0.24 -11.67 10.69
C ASP A 69 -1.71 -12.11 10.74
N LEU A 70 -2.55 -11.46 9.91
CA LEU A 70 -3.92 -11.88 9.69
C LEU A 70 -3.97 -13.02 8.68
N GLU A 71 -4.89 -13.96 8.90
CA GLU A 71 -5.16 -15.09 8.01
C GLU A 71 -6.53 -14.90 7.33
N PRO A 72 -6.59 -14.42 6.07
CA PRO A 72 -7.85 -14.08 5.39
C PRO A 72 -8.84 -15.24 5.22
N ASN A 73 -8.38 -16.47 5.42
CA ASN A 73 -9.21 -17.68 5.44
C ASN A 73 -9.88 -17.96 6.80
N LYS A 74 -9.48 -17.27 7.88
CA LYS A 74 -10.14 -17.35 9.18
C LYS A 74 -11.28 -16.32 9.26
N ILE A 75 -12.44 -16.76 9.74
CA ILE A 75 -13.66 -15.91 9.81
C ILE A 75 -13.42 -14.65 10.64
N GLU A 76 -12.73 -14.78 11.77
CA GLU A 76 -12.45 -13.66 12.68
C GLU A 76 -11.54 -12.61 12.01
N ASP A 77 -10.47 -13.06 11.35
CA ASP A 77 -9.54 -12.18 10.65
C ASP A 77 -10.19 -11.54 9.42
N LYS A 78 -11.05 -12.30 8.70
CA LYS A 78 -11.85 -11.78 7.59
C LYS A 78 -12.73 -10.61 8.04
N LYS A 79 -13.36 -10.71 9.23
CA LYS A 79 -14.17 -9.62 9.81
C LYS A 79 -13.32 -8.41 10.20
N LEU A 80 -12.13 -8.61 10.75
CA LEU A 80 -11.20 -7.52 11.07
C LEU A 80 -10.75 -6.76 9.80
N ILE A 81 -10.41 -7.49 8.73
CA ILE A 81 -10.03 -6.90 7.44
C ILE A 81 -11.23 -6.15 6.84
N GLN A 82 -12.42 -6.74 6.86
CA GLN A 82 -13.66 -6.10 6.37
C GLN A 82 -13.90 -4.77 7.10
N LYS A 83 -13.85 -4.78 8.43
CA LYS A 83 -14.04 -3.58 9.26
C LYS A 83 -13.00 -2.51 8.90
N MET A 84 -11.72 -2.87 8.85
CA MET A 84 -10.66 -1.96 8.45
C MET A 84 -10.94 -1.32 7.09
N LEU A 85 -11.34 -2.11 6.08
CA LEU A 85 -11.62 -1.61 4.73
C LEU A 85 -12.81 -0.65 4.67
N LEU A 86 -13.84 -0.87 5.47
CA LEU A 86 -15.01 0.02 5.56
C LEU A 86 -14.66 1.35 6.27
N GLU A 87 -13.79 1.29 7.28
CA GLU A 87 -13.37 2.43 8.09
C GLU A 87 -12.28 3.30 7.43
N LEU A 88 -11.61 2.81 6.38
CA LEU A 88 -10.62 3.61 5.62
C LEU A 88 -11.20 4.91 5.06
N ASP A 89 -12.42 4.84 4.53
CA ASP A 89 -13.17 5.98 4.02
C ASP A 89 -14.66 5.65 4.13
N PRO A 90 -15.28 5.96 5.28
CA PRO A 90 -16.69 5.63 5.53
C PRO A 90 -17.64 6.28 4.53
N LYS A 91 -17.31 7.50 4.06
CA LYS A 91 -18.13 8.22 3.08
C LYS A 91 -18.16 7.49 1.74
N LYS A 92 -16.99 7.15 1.21
CA LYS A 92 -16.90 6.37 -0.04
C LYS A 92 -17.46 4.97 0.11
N SER A 93 -17.38 4.35 1.29
CA SER A 93 -18.00 3.06 1.56
C SER A 93 -19.52 3.13 1.48
N LEU A 94 -20.12 4.20 2.05
CA LEU A 94 -21.56 4.45 1.98
C LEU A 94 -22.02 4.79 0.54
N GLU A 95 -21.26 5.62 -0.19
CA GLU A 95 -21.52 5.93 -1.60
C GLU A 95 -21.51 4.66 -2.44
N LEU A 96 -20.52 3.78 -2.24
CA LEU A 96 -20.42 2.50 -2.93
C LEU A 96 -21.56 1.55 -2.55
N GLU A 97 -22.00 1.52 -1.28
CA GLU A 97 -23.15 0.73 -0.84
C GLU A 97 -24.41 1.16 -1.56
N ASN A 98 -24.69 2.47 -1.63
CA ASN A 98 -25.84 3.02 -2.33
C ASN A 98 -25.82 2.69 -3.83
N ASP A 99 -24.64 2.77 -4.48
CA ASP A 99 -24.46 2.42 -5.88
C ASP A 99 -24.71 0.93 -6.12
N LEU A 100 -24.18 0.05 -5.27
CA LEU A 100 -24.37 -1.40 -5.36
C LEU A 100 -25.84 -1.81 -5.12
N ARG A 101 -26.54 -1.17 -4.19
CA ARG A 101 -27.98 -1.40 -3.95
C ARG A 101 -28.83 -0.99 -5.13
N ARG A 102 -28.48 0.12 -5.79
CA ARG A 102 -29.27 0.71 -6.87
C ARG A 102 -29.00 0.05 -8.23
N TYR A 103 -27.76 -0.27 -8.52
CA TYR A 103 -27.33 -0.68 -9.86
C TYR A 103 -26.66 -2.05 -9.90
N GLY A 104 -26.42 -2.67 -8.76
CA GLY A 104 -25.62 -3.88 -8.67
C GLY A 104 -24.15 -3.64 -8.98
N GLN A 105 -23.40 -4.70 -9.15
CA GLN A 105 -21.98 -4.62 -9.50
C GLN A 105 -21.80 -4.41 -11.01
N ARG A 106 -21.31 -3.24 -11.41
CA ARG A 106 -21.05 -2.88 -12.82
C ARG A 106 -19.67 -3.37 -13.29
N GLU A 107 -18.63 -3.09 -12.52
CA GLU A 107 -17.26 -3.45 -12.84
C GLU A 107 -16.85 -4.74 -12.11
N PRO A 108 -16.28 -5.74 -12.80
CA PRO A 108 -15.78 -6.93 -12.12
C PRO A 108 -14.58 -6.60 -11.25
N GLY A 109 -14.41 -7.37 -10.18
CA GLY A 109 -13.15 -7.46 -9.46
C GLY A 109 -12.17 -8.35 -10.19
N ILE A 110 -10.99 -8.54 -9.59
CA ILE A 110 -9.99 -9.52 -10.04
C ILE A 110 -9.59 -10.37 -8.85
N CYS A 111 -9.58 -11.68 -9.01
CA CYS A 111 -9.05 -12.60 -8.01
C CYS A 111 -8.04 -13.56 -8.61
N THR A 112 -7.15 -14.07 -7.76
CA THR A 112 -6.26 -15.18 -8.11
C THR A 112 -7.05 -16.46 -8.39
N HIS A 113 -6.38 -17.47 -8.94
CA HIS A 113 -6.99 -18.76 -9.22
C HIS A 113 -7.56 -19.43 -7.97
N ASP A 114 -6.95 -19.19 -6.81
CA ASP A 114 -7.37 -19.70 -5.50
C ASP A 114 -8.25 -18.74 -4.68
N GLY A 115 -8.72 -17.62 -5.28
CA GLY A 115 -9.79 -16.79 -4.74
C GLY A 115 -9.36 -15.58 -3.91
N TYR A 116 -8.06 -15.18 -3.89
CA TYR A 116 -7.64 -13.93 -3.27
C TYR A 116 -7.99 -12.72 -4.16
N VAL A 117 -8.71 -11.76 -3.62
CA VAL A 117 -9.23 -10.59 -4.36
C VAL A 117 -8.18 -9.50 -4.44
N HIS A 118 -7.55 -9.32 -5.61
CA HIS A 118 -6.56 -8.27 -5.87
C HIS A 118 -7.20 -6.92 -6.22
N ASN A 119 -8.31 -6.93 -6.95
CA ASN A 119 -9.11 -5.73 -7.19
C ASN A 119 -10.56 -5.98 -6.77
N GLY A 120 -11.12 -5.06 -5.98
CA GLY A 120 -12.50 -5.18 -5.50
C GLY A 120 -12.62 -5.47 -3.99
N ASN A 121 -11.54 -5.42 -3.20
CA ASN A 121 -11.58 -5.66 -1.75
C ASN A 121 -12.59 -4.77 -1.03
N ARG A 122 -12.63 -3.43 -1.30
CA ARG A 122 -13.64 -2.53 -0.72
C ARG A 122 -15.05 -2.93 -1.15
N ARG A 123 -15.24 -3.28 -2.41
CA ARG A 123 -16.54 -3.75 -2.92
C ARG A 123 -16.97 -5.04 -2.25
N MET A 124 -16.07 -6.00 -2.08
CA MET A 124 -16.31 -7.23 -1.35
C MET A 124 -16.70 -6.94 0.11
N SER A 125 -16.02 -6.02 0.79
CA SER A 125 -16.35 -5.60 2.17
C SER A 125 -17.76 -5.01 2.26
N VAL A 126 -18.11 -4.14 1.31
CA VAL A 126 -19.45 -3.51 1.28
C VAL A 126 -20.54 -4.53 1.00
N ILE A 127 -20.35 -5.42 0.01
CA ILE A 127 -21.33 -6.48 -0.29
C ILE A 127 -21.51 -7.39 0.94
N GLN A 128 -20.41 -7.80 1.58
CA GLN A 128 -20.47 -8.61 2.80
C GLN A 128 -21.25 -7.88 3.91
N ASN A 129 -21.02 -6.58 4.10
CA ASN A 129 -21.74 -5.78 5.08
C ASN A 129 -23.26 -5.72 4.78
N ILE A 130 -23.64 -5.59 3.51
CA ILE A 130 -25.05 -5.60 3.09
C ILE A 130 -25.68 -6.96 3.36
N VAL A 131 -24.96 -8.05 3.12
CA VAL A 131 -25.43 -9.43 3.39
C VAL A 131 -25.55 -9.65 4.89
N ASP A 132 -24.55 -9.28 5.68
CA ASP A 132 -24.53 -9.43 7.14
C ASP A 132 -25.66 -8.65 7.83
N THR A 133 -26.12 -7.54 7.23
CA THR A 133 -27.28 -6.75 7.70
C THR A 133 -28.63 -7.24 7.18
N GLY A 134 -28.66 -8.37 6.46
CA GLY A 134 -29.89 -9.01 5.97
C GLY A 134 -30.58 -8.29 4.80
N ASN A 135 -29.91 -7.35 4.15
CA ASN A 135 -30.49 -6.46 3.14
C ASN A 135 -30.24 -6.88 1.68
N LEU A 136 -29.58 -8.00 1.44
CA LEU A 136 -29.34 -8.56 0.09
C LEU A 136 -29.28 -10.08 0.13
N SER A 137 -29.94 -10.72 -0.82
CA SER A 137 -29.88 -12.19 -1.00
C SER A 137 -28.66 -12.67 -1.81
N ALA A 138 -27.90 -11.73 -2.43
CA ALA A 138 -26.80 -12.03 -3.34
C ALA A 138 -25.48 -11.97 -2.60
N ASP A 139 -24.98 -13.09 -2.11
CA ASP A 139 -23.72 -13.27 -1.38
C ASP A 139 -22.52 -13.58 -2.31
N PHE A 140 -22.45 -12.94 -3.46
CA PHE A 140 -21.38 -13.15 -4.45
C PHE A 140 -20.70 -11.87 -4.89
N LEU A 141 -19.47 -12.01 -5.38
CA LEU A 141 -18.74 -10.97 -6.09
C LEU A 141 -18.53 -11.40 -7.55
N GLN A 142 -18.75 -10.49 -8.50
CA GLN A 142 -18.35 -10.73 -9.89
C GLN A 142 -16.86 -10.46 -10.02
N VAL A 143 -16.08 -11.45 -10.39
CA VAL A 143 -14.62 -11.38 -10.50
C VAL A 143 -14.10 -12.03 -11.76
N ALA A 144 -13.09 -11.42 -12.38
CA ALA A 144 -12.24 -12.08 -13.34
C ALA A 144 -11.27 -12.99 -12.56
N ARG A 145 -11.38 -14.29 -12.76
CA ARG A 145 -10.53 -15.28 -12.09
C ARG A 145 -9.28 -15.52 -12.90
N LEU A 146 -8.14 -15.09 -12.38
CA LEU A 146 -6.84 -15.23 -13.05
C LEU A 146 -6.46 -16.70 -13.24
N PRO A 147 -5.69 -17.05 -14.30
CA PRO A 147 -5.18 -18.39 -14.51
C PRO A 147 -4.16 -18.78 -13.42
N PRO A 148 -3.88 -20.10 -13.24
CA PRO A 148 -3.03 -20.58 -12.14
C PRO A 148 -1.54 -20.20 -12.25
N ASN A 149 -1.09 -19.77 -13.42
CA ASN A 149 0.31 -19.47 -13.72
C ASN A 149 0.69 -17.98 -13.58
N VAL A 150 -0.09 -17.20 -12.85
CA VAL A 150 0.18 -15.80 -12.53
C VAL A 150 1.03 -15.74 -11.26
N ASP A 151 2.19 -15.12 -11.35
CA ASP A 151 3.12 -14.96 -10.23
C ASP A 151 2.94 -13.61 -9.48
N ASP A 152 3.72 -13.39 -8.41
CA ASP A 152 3.61 -12.18 -7.58
C ASP A 152 4.02 -10.91 -8.35
N GLN A 153 4.89 -11.00 -9.34
CA GLN A 153 5.24 -9.88 -10.22
C GLN A 153 4.07 -9.51 -11.13
N ASP A 154 3.46 -10.50 -11.78
CA ASP A 154 2.27 -10.30 -12.60
C ASP A 154 1.13 -9.69 -11.77
N LEU A 155 0.88 -10.21 -10.56
CA LEU A 155 -0.15 -9.69 -9.65
C LEU A 155 0.10 -8.23 -9.28
N TRP A 156 1.35 -7.88 -8.98
CA TRP A 156 1.74 -6.50 -8.71
C TRP A 156 1.50 -5.60 -9.94
N LEU A 157 1.88 -6.05 -11.14
CA LEU A 157 1.70 -5.32 -12.40
C LEU A 157 0.21 -5.12 -12.73
N ILE A 158 -0.62 -6.15 -12.54
CA ILE A 158 -2.07 -6.07 -12.74
C ILE A 158 -2.66 -5.03 -11.78
N GLU A 159 -2.32 -5.08 -10.50
CA GLU A 159 -2.83 -4.13 -9.50
C GLU A 159 -2.37 -2.70 -9.81
N ALA A 160 -1.08 -2.50 -10.08
CA ALA A 160 -0.51 -1.20 -10.43
C ALA A 160 -1.15 -0.62 -11.70
N GLY A 161 -1.29 -1.43 -12.76
CA GLY A 161 -1.91 -1.02 -14.02
C GLY A 161 -3.35 -0.57 -13.87
N ILE A 162 -4.16 -1.26 -13.06
CA ILE A 162 -5.57 -0.90 -12.84
C ILE A 162 -5.71 0.37 -11.99
N GLN A 163 -4.87 0.52 -10.98
CA GLN A 163 -5.03 1.58 -9.99
C GLN A 163 -4.38 2.89 -10.42
N LEU A 164 -3.37 2.83 -11.28
CA LEU A 164 -2.57 3.99 -11.70
C LEU A 164 -2.87 4.44 -13.12
N SER A 165 -3.49 3.60 -13.96
CA SER A 165 -3.83 3.93 -15.36
C SER A 165 -5.09 4.78 -15.52
N LYS A 166 -6.01 4.74 -14.57
CA LYS A 166 -7.23 5.56 -14.59
C LYS A 166 -7.04 6.69 -13.59
N ASN A 167 -6.76 7.92 -13.95
CA ASN A 167 -6.87 9.16 -13.15
C ASN A 167 -7.12 9.04 -11.62
N VAL A 168 -6.79 7.90 -11.01
CA VAL A 168 -7.10 7.44 -9.67
C VAL A 168 -5.89 7.62 -8.74
N GLN A 169 -5.04 8.63 -9.02
CA GLN A 169 -4.00 9.09 -8.08
C GLN A 169 -4.57 9.47 -6.69
N LEU A 170 -5.90 9.55 -6.58
CA LEU A 170 -6.59 9.97 -5.35
C LEU A 170 -6.80 8.86 -4.31
N ASP A 171 -6.57 7.58 -4.62
CA ASP A 171 -6.87 6.47 -3.71
C ASP A 171 -5.66 5.90 -2.94
N TYR A 172 -4.44 6.29 -3.30
CA TYR A 172 -3.23 5.97 -2.54
C TYR A 172 -2.77 7.21 -1.78
N GLY A 173 -2.76 7.14 -0.46
CA GLY A 173 -2.03 8.12 0.34
C GLY A 173 -0.51 8.08 0.01
N PRO A 174 0.24 9.14 0.29
CA PRO A 174 1.67 9.22 -0.02
C PRO A 174 2.46 8.02 0.51
N ILE A 175 2.18 7.58 1.72
CA ILE A 175 2.84 6.43 2.36
C ILE A 175 2.52 5.13 1.64
N ASN A 176 1.25 4.87 1.34
CA ASN A 176 0.84 3.65 0.64
C ASN A 176 1.46 3.55 -0.76
N THR A 177 1.67 4.69 -1.42
CA THR A 177 2.41 4.76 -2.68
C THR A 177 3.87 4.31 -2.51
N LEU A 178 4.56 4.78 -1.47
CA LEU A 178 5.94 4.37 -1.17
C LEU A 178 6.03 2.89 -0.82
N LEU A 179 5.09 2.38 -0.02
CA LEU A 179 5.00 0.96 0.32
C LEU A 179 4.74 0.09 -0.90
N LYS A 180 3.92 0.56 -1.86
CA LYS A 180 3.67 -0.15 -3.12
C LYS A 180 4.92 -0.26 -3.99
N PHE A 181 5.76 0.78 -4.04
CA PHE A 181 7.05 0.69 -4.74
C PHE A 181 7.98 -0.33 -4.10
N LYS A 182 8.05 -0.31 -2.76
CA LYS A 182 8.83 -1.31 -2.02
C LYS A 182 8.35 -2.73 -2.31
N GLU A 183 7.05 -2.97 -2.28
CA GLU A 183 6.45 -4.27 -2.60
C GLU A 183 6.86 -4.76 -4.00
N GLY A 184 6.84 -3.88 -5.01
CA GLY A 184 7.29 -4.24 -6.35
C GLY A 184 8.75 -4.72 -6.38
N ILE A 185 9.63 -4.00 -5.67
CA ILE A 185 11.05 -4.40 -5.56
C ILE A 185 11.20 -5.71 -4.77
N ASP A 186 10.47 -5.87 -3.66
CA ASP A 186 10.50 -7.10 -2.85
C ASP A 186 10.00 -8.32 -3.64
N ASN A 187 9.09 -8.12 -4.60
CA ASN A 187 8.61 -9.16 -5.53
C ASN A 187 9.58 -9.39 -6.71
N GLY A 188 10.76 -8.77 -6.71
CA GLY A 188 11.82 -8.99 -7.70
C GLY A 188 11.74 -8.12 -8.94
N LEU A 189 10.88 -7.09 -9.00
CA LEU A 189 10.88 -6.10 -10.07
C LEU A 189 12.08 -5.16 -9.92
N THR A 190 12.68 -4.78 -11.04
CA THR A 190 13.71 -3.73 -11.05
C THR A 190 13.05 -2.34 -10.91
N PRO A 191 13.76 -1.32 -10.39
CA PRO A 191 13.23 0.04 -10.28
C PRO A 191 12.72 0.59 -11.62
N ILE A 192 13.36 0.27 -12.74
CA ILE A 192 12.91 0.68 -14.07
C ILE A 192 11.61 -0.01 -14.49
N GLN A 193 11.42 -1.29 -14.11
CA GLN A 193 10.16 -1.99 -14.36
C GLN A 193 9.03 -1.39 -13.52
N VAL A 194 9.29 -1.06 -12.25
CA VAL A 194 8.35 -0.35 -11.40
C VAL A 194 7.97 1.00 -12.04
N ALA A 195 8.95 1.81 -12.45
CA ALA A 195 8.71 3.12 -13.06
C ALA A 195 7.87 3.04 -14.34
N LYS A 196 8.18 2.11 -15.25
CA LYS A 196 7.47 1.94 -16.52
C LYS A 196 6.00 1.57 -16.37
N ASN A 197 5.63 0.90 -15.28
CA ASN A 197 4.26 0.44 -15.04
C ASN A 197 3.43 1.41 -14.19
N LEU A 198 4.03 2.54 -13.77
CA LEU A 198 3.36 3.53 -12.94
C LEU A 198 3.21 4.85 -13.72
N TYR A 199 1.98 5.30 -13.88
CA TYR A 199 1.71 6.60 -14.52
C TYR A 199 2.42 7.73 -13.78
N GLY A 200 3.16 8.57 -14.52
CA GLY A 200 3.91 9.70 -13.97
C GLY A 200 5.32 9.38 -13.46
N TYR A 201 5.76 8.12 -13.54
CA TYR A 201 7.12 7.70 -13.19
C TYR A 201 7.80 7.10 -14.42
N GLY A 202 8.56 7.89 -15.14
CA GLY A 202 9.28 7.42 -16.34
C GLY A 202 10.73 7.02 -16.09
N ASP A 203 11.25 7.24 -14.88
CA ASP A 203 12.67 7.19 -14.57
C ASP A 203 12.93 6.34 -13.31
N GLU A 204 13.88 5.42 -13.44
CA GLU A 204 14.40 4.58 -12.34
C GLU A 204 14.85 5.41 -11.14
N LYS A 205 15.50 6.56 -11.39
CA LYS A 205 15.98 7.47 -10.36
C LYS A 205 14.87 7.97 -9.44
N GLN A 206 13.69 8.23 -9.99
CA GLN A 206 12.54 8.66 -9.19
C GLN A 206 12.09 7.55 -8.23
N ILE A 207 12.09 6.30 -8.66
CA ILE A 207 11.72 5.16 -7.80
C ILE A 207 12.78 4.99 -6.70
N LEU A 208 14.05 5.04 -7.03
CA LEU A 208 15.14 4.96 -6.04
C LEU A 208 15.05 6.08 -5.01
N GLU A 209 14.78 7.33 -5.43
CA GLU A 209 14.57 8.45 -4.51
C GLU A 209 13.38 8.20 -3.57
N LYS A 210 12.27 7.69 -4.06
CA LYS A 210 11.10 7.36 -3.25
C LYS A 210 11.39 6.25 -2.24
N LEU A 211 12.16 5.25 -2.62
CA LEU A 211 12.60 4.19 -1.70
C LEU A 211 13.53 4.71 -0.60
N GLU A 212 14.43 5.66 -0.91
CA GLU A 212 15.26 6.31 0.13
C GLU A 212 14.39 7.12 1.11
N ILE A 213 13.37 7.85 0.61
CA ILE A 213 12.41 8.55 1.47
C ILE A 213 11.68 7.55 2.40
N LEU A 214 11.23 6.42 1.87
CA LEU A 214 10.60 5.39 2.71
C LEU A 214 11.56 4.85 3.78
N LYS A 215 12.83 4.64 3.46
CA LYS A 215 13.85 4.23 4.44
C LYS A 215 14.02 5.26 5.56
N LEU A 216 13.99 6.55 5.24
CA LEU A 216 14.03 7.60 6.25
C LEU A 216 12.80 7.56 7.15
N ILE A 217 11.60 7.39 6.58
CA ILE A 217 10.36 7.27 7.34
C ILE A 217 10.41 6.07 8.29
N VAL A 218 10.84 4.89 7.81
CA VAL A 218 10.97 3.69 8.65
C VAL A 218 11.95 3.91 9.81
N LYS A 219 13.08 4.58 9.55
CA LYS A 219 14.06 4.93 10.60
C LYS A 219 13.49 5.93 11.59
N TYR A 220 12.76 6.94 11.11
CA TYR A 220 12.09 7.93 11.98
C TYR A 220 11.05 7.29 12.88
N LEU A 221 10.21 6.40 12.36
CA LEU A 221 9.20 5.70 13.17
C LEU A 221 9.86 4.86 14.27
N LYS A 222 11.01 4.23 13.99
CA LYS A 222 11.82 3.57 15.02
C LYS A 222 12.40 4.56 16.03
N PHE A 223 12.89 5.71 15.57
CA PHE A 223 13.47 6.76 16.41
C PHE A 223 12.47 7.31 17.43
N ILE A 224 11.21 7.46 17.05
CA ILE A 224 10.13 7.94 17.96
C ILE A 224 9.46 6.78 18.73
N GLY A 225 9.96 5.53 18.66
CA GLY A 225 9.40 4.38 19.35
C GLY A 225 8.07 3.86 18.78
N GLU A 226 7.75 4.19 17.53
CA GLU A 226 6.48 3.87 16.88
C GLU A 226 6.70 3.10 15.56
N PRO A 227 7.44 1.96 15.59
CA PRO A 227 7.70 1.20 14.38
C PRO A 227 6.39 0.78 13.71
N ASN A 228 6.37 0.78 12.39
CA ASN A 228 5.22 0.43 11.55
C ASN A 228 3.96 1.31 11.67
N HIS A 229 3.93 2.34 12.52
CA HIS A 229 2.80 3.27 12.62
C HIS A 229 2.86 4.35 11.51
N PHE A 230 2.77 3.91 10.28
CA PHE A 230 2.97 4.73 9.08
C PHE A 230 2.00 5.91 8.95
N LYS A 231 0.79 5.84 9.51
CA LYS A 231 -0.17 6.96 9.50
C LYS A 231 0.38 8.22 10.19
N LYS A 232 1.26 8.06 11.17
CA LYS A 232 1.92 9.21 11.82
C LYS A 232 2.79 10.01 10.85
N ALA A 233 3.31 9.35 9.82
CA ALA A 233 4.14 9.98 8.81
C ALA A 233 3.34 10.56 7.62
N ASP A 234 2.08 10.21 7.43
CA ASP A 234 1.28 10.61 6.26
C ASP A 234 1.25 12.13 6.05
N ARG A 235 1.09 12.90 7.13
CA ARG A 235 1.03 14.37 7.07
C ARG A 235 2.38 15.06 6.97
N ILE A 236 3.47 14.31 7.18
CA ILE A 236 4.84 14.84 7.24
C ILE A 236 5.76 14.24 6.17
N VAL A 237 5.22 13.56 5.17
CA VAL A 237 6.01 12.97 4.06
C VAL A 237 6.87 14.02 3.36
N GLU A 238 6.35 15.23 3.17
CA GLU A 238 7.08 16.34 2.55
C GLU A 238 8.35 16.73 3.33
N HIS A 239 8.36 16.60 4.66
CA HIS A 239 9.55 16.81 5.48
C HIS A 239 10.64 15.79 5.14
N PHE A 240 10.27 14.53 4.92
CA PHE A 240 11.22 13.48 4.54
C PHE A 240 11.74 13.66 3.12
N ILE A 241 10.94 14.21 2.21
CA ILE A 241 11.40 14.59 0.87
C ILE A 241 12.49 15.65 0.97
N ASP A 242 12.28 16.67 1.77
CA ASP A 242 13.28 17.74 1.95
C ASP A 242 14.51 17.27 2.72
N LEU A 243 14.34 16.45 3.76
CA LEU A 243 15.45 15.84 4.51
C LEU A 243 16.30 14.93 3.60
N ASN A 244 15.66 14.12 2.75
CA ASN A 244 16.35 13.28 1.77
C ASN A 244 17.19 14.13 0.80
N LYS A 245 16.66 15.26 0.32
CA LYS A 245 17.38 16.19 -0.55
C LYS A 245 18.62 16.78 0.15
N ILE A 246 18.50 17.13 1.43
CA ILE A 246 19.61 17.65 2.22
C ILE A 246 20.70 16.58 2.37
N ILE A 247 20.35 15.38 2.83
CA ILE A 247 21.28 14.27 3.02
C ILE A 247 21.94 13.89 1.69
N ALA A 248 21.19 13.78 0.60
CA ALA A 248 21.72 13.46 -0.72
C ALA A 248 22.66 14.54 -1.25
N ALA A 249 22.42 15.81 -0.94
CA ALA A 249 23.34 16.91 -1.31
C ALA A 249 24.65 16.81 -0.56
N GLU A 250 24.63 16.58 0.75
CA GLU A 250 25.85 16.44 1.56
C GLU A 250 26.64 15.18 1.21
N LYS A 251 25.96 14.07 0.93
CA LYS A 251 26.60 12.85 0.41
C LYS A 251 27.35 13.10 -0.89
N ARG A 252 26.79 13.89 -1.81
CA ARG A 252 27.48 14.27 -3.07
C ARG A 252 28.68 15.16 -2.86
N LYS A 253 28.76 15.92 -1.76
CA LYS A 253 29.92 16.71 -1.36
C LYS A 253 31.00 15.88 -0.67
N GLY A 254 30.77 14.60 -0.43
CA GLY A 254 31.71 13.69 0.23
C GLY A 254 31.63 13.69 1.75
N ALA A 255 30.51 14.12 2.35
CA ALA A 255 30.32 14.06 3.80
C ALA A 255 30.47 12.63 4.34
N ALA A 256 31.13 12.48 5.49
CA ALA A 256 31.36 11.20 6.13
C ALA A 256 30.04 10.54 6.56
N ILE A 257 30.01 9.21 6.64
CA ILE A 257 28.80 8.45 7.05
C ILE A 257 28.30 8.89 8.43
N SER A 258 29.22 9.18 9.36
CA SER A 258 28.89 9.70 10.70
C SER A 258 28.19 11.06 10.64
N GLU A 259 28.63 11.96 9.77
CA GLU A 259 27.99 13.27 9.56
C GLU A 259 26.60 13.12 8.94
N LEU A 260 26.46 12.25 7.92
CA LEU A 260 25.15 12.00 7.31
C LEU A 260 24.15 11.40 8.32
N SER A 261 24.62 10.51 9.21
CA SER A 261 23.82 9.97 10.31
C SER A 261 23.42 11.03 11.31
N ALA A 262 24.33 11.95 11.64
CA ALA A 262 24.03 13.08 12.53
C ALA A 262 22.99 14.02 11.89
N TYR A 263 23.11 14.38 10.62
CA TYR A 263 22.12 15.19 9.92
C TYR A 263 20.75 14.52 9.87
N GLN A 264 20.72 13.20 9.67
CA GLN A 264 19.48 12.41 9.74
C GLN A 264 18.82 12.53 11.11
N ASN A 265 19.58 12.34 12.20
CA ASN A 265 19.05 12.38 13.56
C ASN A 265 18.58 13.79 13.93
N ILE A 266 19.30 14.85 13.53
CA ILE A 266 18.86 16.23 13.65
C ILE A 266 17.52 16.45 12.96
N GLY A 267 17.43 16.02 11.69
CA GLY A 267 16.20 16.13 10.93
C GLY A 267 15.03 15.39 11.61
N PHE A 268 15.28 14.22 12.18
CA PHE A 268 14.27 13.45 12.92
C PHE A 268 13.81 14.20 14.17
N GLN A 269 14.72 14.75 14.94
CA GLN A 269 14.37 15.51 16.14
C GLN A 269 13.54 16.76 15.76
N LEU A 270 13.98 17.53 14.76
CA LEU A 270 13.24 18.71 14.28
C LEU A 270 11.83 18.36 13.80
N ILE A 271 11.67 17.23 13.07
CA ILE A 271 10.37 16.76 12.62
C ILE A 271 9.51 16.35 13.81
N HIS A 272 10.09 15.66 14.80
CA HIS A 272 9.39 15.24 16.03
C HIS A 272 8.91 16.44 16.84
N ASP A 273 9.73 17.49 16.93
CA ASP A 273 9.43 18.74 17.64
C ASP A 273 8.44 19.64 16.89
N GLY A 274 7.96 19.21 15.72
CA GLY A 274 6.94 19.91 14.96
C GLY A 274 7.43 21.11 14.15
N VAL A 275 8.73 21.15 13.82
CA VAL A 275 9.31 22.20 12.96
C VAL A 275 8.61 22.19 11.59
N THR A 276 8.29 23.38 11.07
CA THR A 276 7.65 23.48 9.76
C THR A 276 8.56 23.00 8.64
N GLN A 277 7.96 22.54 7.53
CA GLN A 277 8.72 22.14 6.34
C GLN A 277 9.66 23.27 5.85
N ARG A 278 9.21 24.52 5.93
CA ARG A 278 10.01 25.70 5.55
C ARG A 278 11.26 25.82 6.41
N ASP A 279 11.12 25.65 7.71
CA ASP A 279 12.23 25.79 8.66
C ASP A 279 13.18 24.60 8.56
N LEU A 280 12.68 23.39 8.31
CA LEU A 280 13.53 22.23 8.02
C LEU A 280 14.44 22.49 6.81
N ARG A 281 13.96 23.15 5.76
CA ARG A 281 14.79 23.54 4.59
C ARG A 281 15.93 24.49 4.98
N ALA A 282 15.77 25.30 6.03
CA ALA A 282 16.82 26.18 6.52
C ALA A 282 18.03 25.40 7.06
N MET A 283 17.85 24.15 7.50
CA MET A 283 18.92 23.24 7.92
C MET A 283 20.04 23.14 6.87
N LYS A 284 19.71 23.21 5.57
CA LYS A 284 20.70 23.21 4.50
C LYS A 284 21.70 24.37 4.59
N LYS A 285 21.24 25.57 5.00
CA LYS A 285 22.09 26.73 5.18
C LYS A 285 22.98 26.58 6.41
N ILE A 286 22.39 26.07 7.50
CA ILE A 286 23.10 25.86 8.79
C ILE A 286 24.25 24.85 8.59
N ILE A 287 23.99 23.75 7.89
CA ILE A 287 24.99 22.72 7.60
C ILE A 287 26.08 23.23 6.65
N GLY A 288 25.74 24.13 5.74
CA GLY A 288 26.70 24.72 4.78
C GLY A 288 27.68 25.71 5.39
N GLU A 289 27.48 26.18 6.63
CA GLU A 289 28.33 27.10 7.34
C GLU A 289 29.01 26.42 8.53
N GLU A 290 30.34 26.27 8.51
CA GLU A 290 31.08 25.49 9.52
C GLU A 290 30.83 25.91 10.95
N LYS A 291 30.71 27.22 11.24
CA LYS A 291 30.42 27.75 12.57
C LYS A 291 29.02 27.33 13.05
N SER A 292 28.03 27.50 12.21
CA SER A 292 26.64 27.14 12.49
C SER A 292 26.48 25.63 12.59
N LYS A 293 27.17 24.86 11.75
CA LYS A 293 27.25 23.39 11.81
C LYS A 293 27.80 22.90 13.15
N SER A 294 28.90 23.47 13.62
CA SER A 294 29.52 23.16 14.93
C SER A 294 28.56 23.44 16.08
N GLN A 295 27.82 24.57 16.06
CA GLN A 295 26.83 24.90 17.07
C GLN A 295 25.66 23.91 17.05
N LEU A 296 25.20 23.50 15.88
CA LEU A 296 24.13 22.52 15.74
C LEU A 296 24.50 21.16 16.35
N PHE A 297 25.72 20.67 16.12
CA PHE A 297 26.22 19.44 16.74
C PHE A 297 26.33 19.55 18.27
N LYS A 298 26.82 20.68 18.80
CA LYS A 298 26.84 20.91 20.25
C LYS A 298 25.44 20.89 20.86
N ALA A 299 24.48 21.55 20.23
CA ALA A 299 23.09 21.55 20.71
C ALA A 299 22.50 20.14 20.82
N LEU A 300 22.85 19.26 19.92
CA LEU A 300 22.40 17.84 19.95
C LEU A 300 23.03 17.03 21.08
N GLU A 301 24.29 17.30 21.44
CA GLU A 301 24.94 16.63 22.57
C GLU A 301 24.24 16.96 23.89
N TYR A 302 23.74 18.20 24.01
CA TYR A 302 22.96 18.65 25.18
C TYR A 302 21.50 18.11 25.19
N SER A 303 20.95 17.73 24.06
CA SER A 303 19.56 17.23 23.97
C SER A 303 19.43 15.71 24.15
N LYS A 304 20.51 14.95 24.29
CA LYS A 304 20.45 13.54 24.66
C LYS A 304 19.94 13.43 26.10
N PRO A 305 18.85 12.65 26.36
CA PRO A 305 18.49 12.35 27.73
C PRO A 305 19.68 11.68 28.40
N GLU A 306 20.03 12.12 29.60
CA GLU A 306 21.02 11.46 30.44
C GLU A 306 20.57 10.00 30.58
N SER A 307 21.40 9.09 30.10
CA SER A 307 21.17 7.65 30.25
C SER A 307 21.17 7.32 31.74
N SER A 308 19.96 7.20 32.30
CA SER A 308 19.73 6.61 33.62
C SER A 308 19.83 5.10 33.56
#